data_a0cbee21c0566680cbac232736ca8c0b
#
_entry.id   a0cbee21c0566680cbac232736ca8c0b
#
_cell.length_a   1.000
_cell.length_b   1.000
_cell.length_c   1.000
_cell.angle_alpha   90.00
_cell.angle_beta   90.00
_cell.angle_gamma   90.00
#
_symmetry.space_group_name_H-M   'P 1'
#
loop_
_entity.id
_entity.type
_entity.pdbx_description
1 polymer ?
#
loop_
_entity_poly.entity_id
_entity_poly.type
_entity_poly.pdbx_seq_one_letter_code
_entity_poly.pdbx_strand_id
1 'polypeptide(L)'
;MEINSKKADGKTIIEVGGYLDAINAEEFQRFVDNMADDDTAHVVVDCANLEYISSSGLRVFITLLKKAQRNGGKVEVQNLNDTVREIFDMTDFSPLFGLE
;
A
#
# COMPACT_ATOMS: atom_id res chain seq x y z
N MET A 1 -10.58 10.32 -1.14
CA MET A 1 -9.52 9.43 -0.67
C MET A 1 -8.48 10.21 0.11
N GLU A 2 -7.96 9.65 1.16
CA GLU A 2 -6.93 10.28 1.98
C GLU A 2 -5.65 9.48 1.89
N ILE A 3 -4.52 10.17 1.70
CA ILE A 3 -3.18 9.56 1.68
C ILE A 3 -2.26 10.46 2.49
N ASN A 4 -1.63 9.88 3.51
CA ASN A 4 -0.64 10.57 4.35
C ASN A 4 0.57 9.67 4.52
N SER A 5 1.73 10.27 4.75
CA SER A 5 2.90 9.49 5.12
C SER A 5 3.65 10.15 6.26
N LYS A 6 4.33 9.33 7.05
CA LYS A 6 5.18 9.79 8.14
C LYS A 6 6.33 8.81 8.32
N LYS A 7 7.39 9.28 8.96
CA LYS A 7 8.55 8.45 9.31
C LYS A 7 8.48 8.07 10.79
N ALA A 8 8.73 6.81 11.09
CA ALA A 8 8.77 6.32 12.46
C ALA A 8 9.66 5.08 12.53
N ASP A 9 10.63 5.08 13.42
CA ASP A 9 11.49 3.93 13.71
C ASP A 9 12.16 3.34 12.46
N GLY A 10 12.61 4.20 11.55
CA GLY A 10 13.26 3.75 10.31
C GLY A 10 12.32 3.26 9.22
N LYS A 11 11.02 3.42 9.42
CA LYS A 11 10.00 3.00 8.47
C LYS A 11 9.27 4.21 7.90
N THR A 12 8.74 4.06 6.70
CA THR A 12 7.78 4.99 6.14
C THR A 12 6.39 4.41 6.31
N ILE A 13 5.53 5.10 7.04
CA ILE A 13 4.16 4.65 7.27
C ILE A 13 3.26 5.47 6.36
N ILE A 14 2.55 4.78 5.46
CA ILE A 14 1.59 5.40 4.55
C ILE A 14 0.20 5.06 5.06
N GLU A 15 -0.60 6.07 5.37
CA GLU A 15 -1.98 5.88 5.77
C GLU A 15 -2.86 6.15 4.56
N VAL A 16 -3.67 5.17 4.16
CA VAL A 16 -4.62 5.31 3.05
C VAL A 16 -6.03 5.09 3.57
N GLY A 17 -6.95 5.93 3.14
CA GLY A 17 -8.35 5.86 3.59
C GLY A 17 -9.33 6.14 2.47
N GLY A 18 -10.56 5.67 2.66
CA GLY A 18 -11.64 5.85 1.72
C GLY A 18 -11.75 4.73 0.70
N TYR A 19 -12.17 5.07 -0.50
CA TYR A 19 -12.40 4.12 -1.59
C TYR A 19 -11.26 4.20 -2.60
N LEU A 20 -10.47 3.15 -2.68
CA LEU A 20 -9.37 3.08 -3.64
C LEU A 20 -9.90 2.48 -4.95
N ASP A 21 -10.71 3.26 -5.63
CA ASP A 21 -11.28 2.93 -6.93
C ASP A 21 -10.30 3.30 -8.06
N ALA A 22 -10.71 3.11 -9.31
CA ALA A 22 -9.84 3.34 -10.46
C ALA A 22 -9.37 4.80 -10.57
N ILE A 23 -10.21 5.76 -10.20
CA ILE A 23 -9.87 7.18 -10.26
C ILE A 23 -8.89 7.53 -9.14
N ASN A 24 -9.19 7.11 -7.93
CA ASN A 24 -8.33 7.37 -6.77
C ASN A 24 -7.00 6.62 -6.85
N ALA A 25 -6.97 5.50 -7.57
CA ALA A 25 -5.72 4.77 -7.80
C ALA A 25 -4.68 5.63 -8.54
N GLU A 26 -5.12 6.53 -9.40
CA GLU A 26 -4.20 7.44 -10.10
C GLU A 26 -3.52 8.40 -9.12
N GLU A 27 -4.25 8.90 -8.13
CA GLU A 27 -3.69 9.75 -7.08
C GLU A 27 -2.67 8.99 -6.24
N PHE A 28 -3.01 7.77 -5.86
CA PHE A 28 -2.11 6.92 -5.08
C PHE A 28 -0.87 6.57 -5.89
N GLN A 29 -1.02 6.29 -7.19
CA GLN A 29 0.11 6.01 -8.07
C GLN A 29 1.08 7.20 -8.13
N ARG A 30 0.56 8.42 -8.27
CA ARG A 30 1.40 9.62 -8.27
C ARG A 30 2.14 9.78 -6.94
N PHE A 31 1.46 9.49 -5.84
CA PHE A 31 2.07 9.55 -4.51
C PHE A 31 3.26 8.58 -4.42
N VAL A 32 3.07 7.34 -4.87
CA VAL A 32 4.13 6.32 -4.85
C VAL A 32 5.27 6.71 -5.79
N ASP A 33 4.96 7.22 -6.98
CA ASP A 33 5.96 7.62 -7.97
C ASP A 33 6.85 8.75 -7.45
N ASN A 34 6.30 9.61 -6.59
CA ASN A 34 7.03 10.75 -6.04
C ASN A 34 7.82 10.41 -4.77
N MET A 35 7.72 9.19 -4.26
CA MET A 35 8.50 8.78 -3.09
C MET A 35 9.97 8.67 -3.42
N ALA A 36 10.83 9.19 -2.54
CA ALA A 36 12.27 8.99 -2.67
C ALA A 36 12.63 7.52 -2.43
N ASP A 37 13.69 7.06 -3.06
CA ASP A 37 14.13 5.67 -2.93
C ASP A 37 14.41 5.28 -1.47
N ASP A 38 15.02 6.17 -0.69
CA ASP A 38 15.29 5.92 0.72
C ASP A 38 14.00 5.72 1.52
N ASP A 39 12.90 6.31 1.08
CA ASP A 39 11.61 6.22 1.76
C ASP A 39 10.87 4.93 1.43
N THR A 40 11.36 4.15 0.46
CA THR A 40 10.74 2.89 0.06
C THR A 40 11.48 1.66 0.55
N ALA A 41 12.54 1.83 1.35
CA ALA A 41 13.30 0.70 1.86
C ALA A 41 12.49 -0.17 2.83
N HIS A 42 11.71 0.45 3.71
CA HIS A 42 10.78 -0.28 4.59
C HIS A 42 9.49 0.53 4.71
N VAL A 43 8.43 0.01 4.11
CA VAL A 43 7.15 0.71 4.06
C VAL A 43 6.09 -0.10 4.79
N VAL A 44 5.30 0.58 5.60
CA VAL A 44 4.09 0.02 6.21
C VAL A 44 2.91 0.82 5.66
N VAL A 45 1.95 0.13 5.05
CA VAL A 45 0.72 0.77 4.59
C VAL A 45 -0.37 0.47 5.61
N ASP A 46 -0.82 1.49 6.30
CA ASP A 46 -1.89 1.37 7.29
C ASP A 46 -3.23 1.62 6.60
N CYS A 47 -4.04 0.58 6.55
CA CYS A 47 -5.32 0.58 5.85
C CYS A 47 -6.51 0.64 6.80
N ALA A 48 -6.31 1.14 8.01
CA ALA A 48 -7.39 1.19 9.02
C ALA A 48 -8.65 1.90 8.52
N ASN A 49 -8.48 2.92 7.67
CA ASN A 49 -9.60 3.70 7.13
C ASN A 49 -9.89 3.39 5.66
N LEU A 50 -9.25 2.38 5.10
CA LEU A 50 -9.51 1.96 3.72
C LEU A 50 -10.77 1.09 3.69
N GLU A 51 -11.77 1.50 2.91
CA GLU A 51 -13.07 0.83 2.89
C GLU A 51 -13.22 -0.11 1.70
N TYR A 52 -12.52 0.15 0.60
CA TYR A 52 -12.62 -0.64 -0.62
C TYR A 52 -11.35 -0.50 -1.44
N ILE A 53 -11.02 -1.55 -2.19
CA ILE A 53 -9.90 -1.52 -3.12
C ILE A 53 -10.32 -2.16 -4.44
N SER A 54 -9.97 -1.49 -5.55
CA SER A 54 -10.18 -2.00 -6.91
C SER A 54 -8.93 -2.74 -7.39
N SER A 55 -9.05 -3.39 -8.55
CA SER A 55 -7.88 -4.01 -9.19
C SER A 55 -6.82 -2.98 -9.55
N SER A 56 -7.23 -1.76 -9.92
CA SER A 56 -6.29 -0.67 -10.18
C SER A 56 -5.56 -0.26 -8.91
N GLY A 57 -6.25 -0.24 -7.78
CA GLY A 57 -5.64 0.04 -6.49
C GLY A 57 -4.64 -1.03 -6.08
N LEU A 58 -4.98 -2.31 -6.26
CA LEU A 58 -4.05 -3.42 -6.00
C LEU A 58 -2.78 -3.28 -6.82
N ARG A 59 -2.92 -2.83 -8.07
CA ARG A 59 -1.77 -2.64 -8.97
C ARG A 59 -0.79 -1.60 -8.40
N VAL A 60 -1.29 -0.56 -7.74
CA VAL A 60 -0.44 0.44 -7.10
C VAL A 60 0.33 -0.18 -5.93
N PHE A 61 -0.32 -1.04 -5.15
CA PHE A 61 0.38 -1.77 -4.09
C PHE A 61 1.52 -2.61 -4.65
N ILE A 62 1.30 -3.28 -5.79
CA ILE A 62 2.36 -4.07 -6.44
C ILE A 62 3.49 -3.17 -6.93
N THR A 63 3.17 -2.00 -7.49
CA THR A 63 4.19 -1.03 -7.90
C THR A 63 5.03 -0.58 -6.71
N LEU A 64 4.40 -0.30 -5.58
CA LEU A 64 5.10 0.07 -4.35
C LEU A 64 6.00 -1.07 -3.87
N LEU A 65 5.50 -2.31 -3.90
CA LEU A 65 6.29 -3.47 -3.50
C LEU A 65 7.54 -3.62 -4.37
N LYS A 66 7.40 -3.50 -5.69
CA LYS A 66 8.53 -3.59 -6.62
C LYS A 66 9.55 -2.49 -6.36
N LYS A 67 9.09 -1.28 -6.09
CA LYS A 67 9.96 -0.15 -5.77
C LYS A 67 10.74 -0.41 -4.49
N ALA A 68 10.08 -0.92 -3.45
CA ALA A 68 10.72 -1.28 -2.19
C ALA A 68 11.77 -2.39 -2.40
N GLN A 69 11.43 -3.42 -3.16
CA GLN A 69 12.34 -4.54 -3.42
C GLN A 69 13.60 -4.10 -4.18
N ARG A 70 13.48 -3.15 -5.11
CA ARG A 70 14.65 -2.59 -5.80
C ARG A 70 15.62 -1.91 -4.84
N ASN A 71 15.11 -1.42 -3.71
CA ASN A 71 15.90 -0.76 -2.68
C ASN A 71 16.24 -1.69 -1.51
N GLY A 72 16.10 -3.00 -1.72
CA GLY A 72 16.44 -4.00 -0.71
C GLY A 72 15.45 -4.09 0.44
N GLY A 73 14.25 -3.54 0.27
CA GLY A 73 13.27 -3.43 1.33
C GLY A 73 12.03 -4.27 1.14
N LYS A 74 11.00 -3.92 1.89
CA LYS A 74 9.74 -4.65 1.90
C LYS A 74 8.57 -3.70 2.15
N VAL A 75 7.37 -4.18 1.85
CA VAL A 75 6.12 -3.49 2.15
C VAL A 75 5.26 -4.40 3.01
N GLU A 76 4.81 -3.87 4.14
CA GLU A 76 3.85 -4.55 5.00
C GLU A 76 2.52 -3.79 4.94
N VAL A 77 1.42 -4.53 4.92
CA VAL A 77 0.08 -3.96 4.92
C VAL A 77 -0.59 -4.33 6.23
N GLN A 78 -1.21 -3.36 6.89
CA GLN A 78 -1.80 -3.55 8.21
C GLN A 78 -3.23 -3.02 8.27
N ASN A 79 -4.00 -3.58 9.21
CA ASN A 79 -5.33 -3.09 9.58
C ASN A 79 -6.36 -3.14 8.46
N LEU A 80 -6.30 -4.16 7.61
CA LEU A 80 -7.30 -4.36 6.58
C LEU A 80 -8.64 -4.75 7.20
N ASN A 81 -9.74 -4.17 6.70
CA ASN A 81 -11.05 -4.70 7.03
C ASN A 81 -11.29 -6.02 6.28
N ASP A 82 -12.34 -6.73 6.64
CA ASP A 82 -12.61 -8.06 6.08
C ASP A 82 -12.83 -8.02 4.56
N THR A 83 -13.49 -7.00 4.06
CA THR A 83 -13.76 -6.86 2.62
C THR A 83 -12.47 -6.68 1.82
N VAL A 84 -11.60 -5.77 2.27
CA VAL A 84 -10.32 -5.51 1.59
C VAL A 84 -9.39 -6.71 1.74
N ARG A 85 -9.35 -7.32 2.93
CA ARG A 85 -8.55 -8.52 3.17
C ARG A 85 -8.93 -9.66 2.23
N GLU A 86 -10.24 -9.85 2.03
CA GLU A 86 -10.73 -10.89 1.12
C GLU A 86 -10.22 -10.67 -0.30
N ILE A 87 -10.18 -9.42 -0.76
CA ILE A 87 -9.67 -9.10 -2.09
C ILE A 87 -8.18 -9.43 -2.20
N PHE A 88 -7.40 -9.13 -1.18
CA PHE A 88 -5.98 -9.53 -1.14
C PHE A 88 -5.82 -11.04 -1.17
N ASP A 89 -6.64 -11.76 -0.40
CA ASP A 89 -6.57 -13.23 -0.33
C ASP A 89 -6.98 -13.88 -1.65
N MET A 90 -8.01 -13.36 -2.31
CA MET A 90 -8.51 -13.89 -3.58
C MET A 90 -7.50 -13.73 -4.72
N THR A 91 -6.63 -12.74 -4.64
CA THR A 91 -5.62 -12.47 -5.67
C THR A 91 -4.26 -13.07 -5.31
N ASP A 92 -4.16 -13.81 -4.20
CA ASP A 92 -2.94 -14.41 -3.70
C ASP A 92 -1.83 -13.40 -3.38
N PHE A 93 -2.19 -12.15 -3.15
CA PHE A 93 -1.22 -11.11 -2.84
C PHE A 93 -0.90 -11.00 -1.34
N SER A 94 -1.72 -11.59 -0.48
CA SER A 94 -1.55 -11.47 0.97
C SER A 94 -0.15 -11.81 1.48
N PRO A 95 0.48 -12.92 1.08
CA PRO A 95 1.82 -13.23 1.58
C PRO A 95 2.89 -12.22 1.15
N LEU A 96 2.70 -11.54 0.00
CA LEU A 96 3.67 -10.58 -0.50
C LEU A 96 3.76 -9.33 0.39
N PHE A 97 2.72 -9.05 1.16
CA PHE A 97 2.60 -7.86 2.01
C PHE A 97 2.64 -8.19 3.49
N GLY A 98 3.15 -9.36 3.86
CA GLY A 98 3.24 -9.76 5.26
C GLY A 98 1.91 -10.18 5.89
N LEU A 99 0.90 -10.45 5.08
CA LEU A 99 -0.39 -10.95 5.55
C LEU A 99 -0.40 -12.48 5.51
N GLU A 100 -1.01 -13.08 6.53
CA GLU A 100 -1.11 -14.53 6.62
C GLU A 100 -2.52 -15.05 6.36
#